data_d15fa859cc6c355c7ee6306ed1c87d21
#
_entry.id   d15fa859cc6c355c7ee6306ed1c87d21
#
_cell.length_a   1.000
_cell.length_b   1.000
_cell.length_c   1.000
_cell.angle_alpha   90.00
_cell.angle_beta   90.00
_cell.angle_gamma   90.00
#
_symmetry.space_group_name_H-M   'P 1'
#
loop_
_entity.id
_entity.type
_entity.pdbx_description
1 polymer ?
#
loop_
_entity_poly.entity_id
_entity_poly.type
_entity_poly.pdbx_seq_one_letter_code
_entity_poly.pdbx_strand_id
1 'polypeptide(L)'
;RPTVFDGATLFIQKTGSALREFLFSDSEASYTSVAVSMLAPHLIVDPVQQTSIKGALNRSESYDFVLNSDGTIAVFYSIRGDQKQGWSLWDTTGKWHSICSVHERLFVLASRDDGSGTTKLFLEEFQVDMPMDFCDTFSASSSVFGSLTSHFSNGAVVKAISGNDYLGEFTIANAEIDASLAKSSVSGTPISTIMFAPVVLLFVLKLFL
;
A
#
# COMPACT_ATOMS: atom_id res chain seq x y z
N ARG A 1 15.42 -8.63 9.57
CA ARG A 1 15.57 -8.03 10.91
C ARG A 1 14.27 -8.26 11.69
N PRO A 2 14.32 -8.76 12.94
CA PRO A 2 13.13 -8.90 13.79
C PRO A 2 12.42 -7.57 14.02
N THR A 3 11.09 -7.60 14.12
CA THR A 3 10.22 -6.44 14.38
C THR A 3 9.51 -6.60 15.71
N VAL A 4 9.20 -5.49 16.39
CA VAL A 4 8.38 -5.50 17.60
C VAL A 4 6.92 -5.32 17.19
N PHE A 5 6.08 -6.26 17.57
CA PHE A 5 4.71 -6.36 17.12
C PHE A 5 3.78 -6.75 18.28
N ASP A 6 2.96 -5.81 18.74
CA ASP A 6 1.91 -6.01 19.73
C ASP A 6 2.35 -6.84 20.97
N GLY A 7 3.47 -6.42 21.58
CA GLY A 7 4.03 -7.08 22.76
C GLY A 7 4.85 -8.35 22.50
N ALA A 8 4.97 -8.78 21.24
CA ALA A 8 5.80 -9.89 20.81
C ALA A 8 6.92 -9.43 19.88
N THR A 9 7.80 -10.35 19.50
CA THR A 9 8.79 -10.15 18.46
C THR A 9 8.45 -11.04 17.28
N LEU A 10 8.28 -10.46 16.09
CA LEU A 10 8.14 -11.20 14.85
C LEU A 10 9.49 -11.32 14.13
N PHE A 11 9.75 -12.47 13.56
CA PHE A 11 10.95 -12.71 12.76
C PHE A 11 10.71 -13.77 11.68
N ILE A 12 11.41 -13.62 10.57
CA ILE A 12 11.45 -14.64 9.53
C ILE A 12 12.40 -15.75 9.96
N GLN A 13 11.95 -16.99 9.91
CA GLN A 13 12.77 -18.16 10.17
C GLN A 13 13.92 -18.23 9.13
N LYS A 14 15.08 -18.72 9.53
CA LYS A 14 16.28 -18.77 8.69
C LYS A 14 16.06 -19.45 7.33
N THR A 15 15.12 -20.39 7.25
CA THR A 15 14.75 -21.05 5.99
C THR A 15 13.95 -20.15 5.04
N GLY A 16 13.56 -18.94 5.48
CA GLY A 16 12.78 -17.98 4.68
C GLY A 16 11.33 -18.36 4.42
N SER A 17 10.80 -19.42 5.02
CA SER A 17 9.47 -19.96 4.70
C SER A 17 8.41 -19.70 5.77
N ALA A 18 8.77 -19.13 6.90
CA ALA A 18 7.80 -18.89 7.97
C ALA A 18 8.09 -17.59 8.75
N LEU A 19 7.04 -16.81 8.97
CA LEU A 19 7.02 -15.76 9.98
C LEU A 19 6.70 -16.41 11.33
N ARG A 20 7.55 -16.15 12.31
CA ARG A 20 7.38 -16.68 13.67
C ARG A 20 7.21 -15.53 14.65
N GLU A 21 6.34 -15.77 15.60
CA GLU A 21 6.14 -14.94 16.77
C GLU A 21 6.92 -15.51 17.96
N PHE A 22 7.62 -14.65 18.67
CA PHE A 22 8.35 -14.97 19.89
C PHE A 22 7.78 -14.13 21.04
N LEU A 23 7.23 -14.78 22.01
CA LEU A 23 6.64 -14.14 23.20
C LEU A 23 6.81 -14.97 24.44
N PHE A 24 6.68 -14.33 25.61
CA PHE A 24 6.61 -15.01 26.89
C PHE A 24 5.21 -15.56 27.11
N SER A 25 5.12 -16.84 27.48
CA SER A 25 3.87 -17.52 27.84
C SER A 25 3.80 -17.68 29.35
N ASP A 26 2.84 -17.02 29.99
CA ASP A 26 2.63 -17.11 31.44
C ASP A 26 2.23 -18.52 31.87
N SER A 27 1.46 -19.22 31.05
CA SER A 27 1.02 -20.60 31.33
C SER A 27 2.16 -21.61 31.35
N GLU A 28 3.20 -21.38 30.54
CA GLU A 28 4.37 -22.25 30.45
C GLU A 28 5.56 -21.70 31.24
N ALA A 29 5.44 -20.49 31.80
CA ALA A 29 6.51 -19.75 32.46
C ALA A 29 7.80 -19.70 31.61
N SER A 30 7.66 -19.65 30.30
CA SER A 30 8.78 -19.72 29.35
C SER A 30 8.51 -18.90 28.07
N TYR A 31 9.58 -18.64 27.33
CA TYR A 31 9.46 -18.07 25.99
C TYR A 31 9.10 -19.15 24.97
N THR A 32 8.11 -18.87 24.15
CA THR A 32 7.64 -19.77 23.09
C THR A 32 7.80 -19.11 21.72
N SER A 33 7.91 -19.94 20.69
CA SER A 33 7.96 -19.47 19.31
C SER A 33 6.95 -20.24 18.46
N VAL A 34 5.96 -19.50 17.94
CA VAL A 34 4.86 -20.06 17.13
C VAL A 34 4.96 -19.52 15.71
N ALA A 35 4.69 -20.37 14.71
CA ALA A 35 4.62 -19.94 13.32
C ALA A 35 3.24 -19.32 13.04
N VAL A 36 3.20 -17.99 12.86
CA VAL A 36 1.95 -17.26 12.56
C VAL A 36 1.56 -17.35 11.09
N SER A 37 2.50 -17.72 10.22
CA SER A 37 2.26 -17.94 8.78
C SER A 37 1.88 -19.38 8.42
N MET A 38 1.56 -20.24 9.40
CA MET A 38 1.30 -21.67 9.15
C MET A 38 0.21 -21.93 8.10
N LEU A 39 -0.84 -21.09 8.09
CA LEU A 39 -1.95 -21.20 7.13
C LEU A 39 -1.72 -20.42 5.82
N ALA A 40 -0.65 -19.61 5.75
CA ALA A 40 -0.34 -18.76 4.61
C ALA A 40 1.15 -18.79 4.22
N PRO A 41 1.84 -19.94 4.21
CA PRO A 41 3.27 -20.01 3.92
C PRO A 41 3.59 -19.63 2.48
N HIS A 42 2.62 -19.77 1.57
CA HIS A 42 2.74 -19.43 0.15
C HIS A 42 2.83 -17.92 -0.13
N LEU A 43 2.52 -17.07 0.85
CA LEU A 43 2.62 -15.62 0.73
C LEU A 43 4.03 -15.09 1.01
N ILE A 44 4.89 -15.89 1.66
CA ILE A 44 6.27 -15.52 1.98
C ILE A 44 7.20 -16.25 1.04
N VAL A 45 7.71 -15.53 0.04
CA VAL A 45 8.57 -16.08 -1.02
C VAL A 45 9.87 -15.31 -1.04
N ASP A 46 10.97 -15.96 -0.64
CA ASP A 46 12.31 -15.35 -0.60
C ASP A 46 12.32 -13.93 0.02
N PRO A 47 11.92 -13.80 1.30
CA PRO A 47 11.71 -12.52 1.95
C PRO A 47 13.02 -11.73 2.07
N VAL A 48 12.99 -10.47 1.65
CA VAL A 48 14.15 -9.57 1.60
C VAL A 48 14.17 -8.64 2.82
N GLN A 49 13.02 -8.10 3.19
CA GLN A 49 12.92 -7.09 4.24
C GLN A 49 11.64 -7.26 5.04
N GLN A 50 11.68 -6.85 6.30
CA GLN A 50 10.53 -6.88 7.21
C GLN A 50 10.44 -5.57 7.97
N THR A 51 9.23 -5.04 8.14
CA THR A 51 8.94 -3.89 8.98
C THR A 51 7.52 -3.98 9.54
N SER A 52 7.25 -3.32 10.66
CA SER A 52 5.93 -3.34 11.29
C SER A 52 5.45 -1.94 11.64
N ILE A 53 4.14 -1.76 11.65
CA ILE A 53 3.47 -0.58 12.23
C ILE A 53 2.51 -1.05 13.32
N LYS A 54 2.48 -0.29 14.41
CA LYS A 54 1.59 -0.58 15.55
C LYS A 54 0.21 0.02 15.32
N GLY A 55 -0.77 -0.49 16.03
CA GLY A 55 -2.08 0.14 16.14
C GLY A 55 -1.98 1.57 16.68
N ALA A 56 -2.87 2.44 16.22
CA ALA A 56 -2.98 3.85 16.57
C ALA A 56 -4.37 4.15 17.13
N LEU A 57 -4.59 5.40 17.57
CA LEU A 57 -5.88 5.83 18.14
C LEU A 57 -7.08 5.63 17.20
N ASN A 58 -6.84 5.72 15.89
CA ASN A 58 -7.85 5.56 14.83
C ASN A 58 -7.80 4.18 14.18
N ARG A 59 -6.89 3.30 14.61
CA ARG A 59 -6.67 1.98 14.04
C ARG A 59 -6.15 1.03 15.11
N SER A 60 -6.96 0.05 15.49
CA SER A 60 -6.63 -0.94 16.52
C SER A 60 -5.66 -2.02 16.03
N GLU A 61 -5.59 -2.23 14.72
CA GLU A 61 -4.79 -3.28 14.12
C GLU A 61 -3.30 -2.91 14.07
N SER A 62 -2.46 -3.88 14.37
CA SER A 62 -1.03 -3.84 14.07
C SER A 62 -0.77 -4.62 12.79
N TYR A 63 0.16 -4.12 11.98
CA TYR A 63 0.56 -4.74 10.71
C TYR A 63 2.05 -5.06 10.70
N ASP A 64 2.39 -6.22 10.16
CA ASP A 64 3.76 -6.61 9.82
C ASP A 64 3.86 -6.86 8.33
N PHE A 65 4.83 -6.24 7.69
CA PHE A 65 5.03 -6.25 6.25
C PHE A 65 6.29 -7.01 5.92
N VAL A 66 6.17 -8.00 5.07
CA VAL A 66 7.27 -8.81 4.57
C VAL A 66 7.42 -8.58 3.07
N LEU A 67 8.46 -7.88 2.67
CA LEU A 67 8.79 -7.67 1.26
C LEU A 67 9.44 -8.94 0.71
N ASN A 68 8.85 -9.48 -0.33
CA ASN A 68 9.35 -10.62 -1.09
C ASN A 68 10.34 -10.17 -2.19
N SER A 69 11.17 -11.08 -2.66
CA SER A 69 12.18 -10.80 -3.70
C SER A 69 11.55 -10.49 -5.07
N ASP A 70 10.35 -10.97 -5.33
CA ASP A 70 9.58 -10.68 -6.54
C ASP A 70 8.99 -9.26 -6.56
N GLY A 71 9.01 -8.56 -5.42
CA GLY A 71 8.50 -7.22 -5.24
C GLY A 71 7.07 -7.15 -4.73
N THR A 72 6.49 -8.28 -4.31
CA THR A 72 5.21 -8.31 -3.58
C THR A 72 5.43 -8.10 -2.08
N ILE A 73 4.39 -7.73 -1.34
CA ILE A 73 4.43 -7.59 0.11
C ILE A 73 3.40 -8.52 0.74
N ALA A 74 3.86 -9.50 1.53
CA ALA A 74 2.99 -10.26 2.39
C ALA A 74 2.69 -9.45 3.65
N VAL A 75 1.42 -9.25 3.95
CA VAL A 75 0.95 -8.43 5.07
C VAL A 75 0.25 -9.31 6.09
N PHE A 76 0.78 -9.31 7.28
CA PHE A 76 0.17 -9.92 8.45
C PHE A 76 -0.47 -8.84 9.30
N TYR A 77 -1.73 -9.02 9.67
CA TYR A 77 -2.39 -8.16 10.64
C TYR A 77 -2.86 -8.94 11.86
N SER A 78 -2.88 -8.29 13.01
CA SER A 78 -3.41 -8.86 14.23
C SER A 78 -4.04 -7.81 15.14
N ILE A 79 -5.14 -8.21 15.77
CA ILE A 79 -5.75 -7.53 16.91
C ILE A 79 -5.73 -8.57 18.04
N ARG A 80 -4.66 -8.54 18.85
CA ARG A 80 -4.43 -9.57 19.86
C ARG A 80 -5.54 -9.62 20.90
N GLY A 81 -6.07 -8.47 21.32
CA GLY A 81 -7.17 -8.39 22.27
C GLY A 81 -8.42 -9.11 21.81
N ASP A 82 -8.70 -9.10 20.52
CA ASP A 82 -9.86 -9.76 19.89
C ASP A 82 -9.54 -11.16 19.35
N GLN A 83 -8.30 -11.62 19.47
CA GLN A 83 -7.80 -12.86 18.88
C GLN A 83 -8.03 -12.97 17.37
N LYS A 84 -8.04 -11.82 16.68
CA LYS A 84 -8.20 -11.74 15.23
C LYS A 84 -6.84 -11.59 14.57
N GLN A 85 -6.62 -12.40 13.55
CA GLN A 85 -5.41 -12.29 12.71
C GLN A 85 -5.71 -12.70 11.28
N GLY A 86 -4.95 -12.18 10.36
CA GLY A 86 -5.13 -12.50 8.95
C GLY A 86 -3.91 -12.16 8.12
N TRP A 87 -3.95 -12.64 6.88
CA TRP A 87 -2.93 -12.47 5.90
C TRP A 87 -3.50 -11.90 4.60
N SER A 88 -2.75 -11.04 3.96
CA SER A 88 -3.02 -10.59 2.60
C SER A 88 -1.72 -10.49 1.82
N LEU A 89 -1.81 -10.64 0.50
CA LEU A 89 -0.71 -10.35 -0.40
C LEU A 89 -1.02 -9.04 -1.11
N TRP A 90 -0.10 -8.11 -1.04
CA TRP A 90 -0.17 -6.88 -1.77
C TRP A 90 0.74 -6.94 -2.99
N ASP A 91 0.20 -6.48 -4.08
CA ASP A 91 0.84 -6.42 -5.39
C ASP A 91 0.63 -5.02 -5.96
N THR A 92 1.52 -4.59 -6.82
CA THR A 92 1.47 -3.25 -7.43
C THR A 92 1.90 -3.31 -8.87
N THR A 93 1.50 -2.32 -9.64
CA THR A 93 2.06 -2.13 -10.97
C THR A 93 3.49 -1.62 -10.87
N GLY A 94 4.41 -2.42 -11.32
CA GLY A 94 5.84 -2.19 -11.14
C GLY A 94 6.41 -3.15 -10.09
N LYS A 95 7.31 -2.65 -9.23
CA LYS A 95 7.96 -3.48 -8.23
C LYS A 95 8.34 -2.67 -7.00
N TRP A 96 8.05 -3.20 -5.82
CA TRP A 96 8.58 -2.66 -4.58
C TRP A 96 10.00 -3.21 -4.32
N HIS A 97 10.91 -2.31 -3.95
CA HIS A 97 12.33 -2.62 -3.74
C HIS A 97 12.75 -2.54 -2.28
N SER A 98 12.10 -1.67 -1.52
CA SER A 98 12.40 -1.49 -0.09
C SER A 98 11.18 -0.98 0.65
N ILE A 99 11.06 -1.36 1.92
CA ILE A 99 10.00 -0.93 2.81
C ILE A 99 10.59 -0.41 4.11
N CYS A 100 10.03 0.62 4.68
CA CYS A 100 10.37 1.05 6.04
C CYS A 100 9.16 1.66 6.74
N SER A 101 9.11 1.52 8.05
CA SER A 101 8.11 2.17 8.88
C SER A 101 8.75 3.28 9.71
N VAL A 102 8.07 4.42 9.77
CA VAL A 102 8.43 5.54 10.64
C VAL A 102 7.17 5.91 11.42
N HIS A 103 7.20 5.67 12.73
CA HIS A 103 6.02 5.76 13.59
C HIS A 103 4.88 4.86 13.07
N GLU A 104 3.77 5.43 12.67
CA GLU A 104 2.56 4.75 12.19
C GLU A 104 2.41 4.77 10.68
N ARG A 105 3.45 5.22 9.95
CA ARG A 105 3.45 5.40 8.50
C ARG A 105 4.38 4.39 7.85
N LEU A 106 3.93 3.78 6.77
CA LEU A 106 4.70 2.87 5.93
C LEU A 106 5.17 3.62 4.69
N PHE A 107 6.47 3.58 4.44
CA PHE A 107 7.10 4.10 3.24
C PHE A 107 7.66 2.96 2.40
N VAL A 108 7.49 3.08 1.10
CA VAL A 108 7.95 2.08 0.13
C VAL A 108 8.75 2.77 -0.98
N LEU A 109 9.80 2.12 -1.44
CA LEU A 109 10.53 2.51 -2.64
C LEU A 109 10.04 1.62 -3.78
N ALA A 110 9.36 2.21 -4.75
CA ALA A 110 8.78 1.50 -5.88
C ALA A 110 9.43 1.90 -7.21
N SER A 111 9.57 0.95 -8.12
CA SER A 111 9.85 1.25 -9.53
C SER A 111 8.55 1.18 -10.32
N ARG A 112 8.28 2.23 -11.10
CA ARG A 112 7.05 2.35 -11.90
C ARG A 112 7.34 2.89 -13.29
N ASP A 113 6.54 2.48 -14.25
CA ASP A 113 6.51 3.11 -15.57
C ASP A 113 5.77 4.45 -15.44
N ASP A 114 6.37 5.52 -15.94
CA ASP A 114 5.78 6.86 -15.95
C ASP A 114 4.75 7.08 -17.07
N GLY A 115 4.37 6.02 -17.78
CA GLY A 115 3.48 6.08 -18.94
C GLY A 115 4.19 6.35 -20.27
N SER A 116 5.50 6.57 -20.26
CA SER A 116 6.33 6.73 -21.48
C SER A 116 7.13 5.48 -21.81
N GLY A 117 6.99 4.39 -21.04
CA GLY A 117 7.84 3.21 -21.10
C GLY A 117 9.18 3.37 -20.39
N THR A 118 9.34 4.45 -19.62
CA THR A 118 10.53 4.68 -18.80
C THR A 118 10.26 4.33 -17.35
N THR A 119 11.05 3.44 -16.78
CA THR A 119 10.96 3.08 -15.37
C THR A 119 11.66 4.12 -14.50
N LYS A 120 10.93 4.67 -13.53
CA LYS A 120 11.43 5.59 -12.51
C LYS A 120 11.27 5.00 -11.11
N LEU A 121 12.09 5.49 -10.17
CA LEU A 121 11.97 5.14 -8.75
C LEU A 121 11.20 6.23 -8.02
N PHE A 122 10.20 5.83 -7.24
CA PHE A 122 9.36 6.69 -6.42
C PHE A 122 9.47 6.26 -4.97
N LEU A 123 9.55 7.25 -4.08
CA LEU A 123 9.34 7.06 -2.64
C LEU A 123 7.87 7.35 -2.37
N GLU A 124 7.13 6.33 -1.99
CA GLU A 124 5.69 6.40 -1.78
C GLU A 124 5.36 6.19 -0.31
N GLU A 125 4.30 6.80 0.16
CA GLU A 125 3.72 6.56 1.46
C GLU A 125 2.42 5.79 1.32
N PHE A 126 2.25 4.78 2.14
CA PHE A 126 1.01 4.03 2.21
C PHE A 126 -0.02 4.78 3.05
N GLN A 127 -1.16 5.14 2.45
CA GLN A 127 -2.25 5.83 3.12
C GLN A 127 -3.54 5.01 3.01
N VAL A 128 -4.20 4.77 4.16
CA VAL A 128 -5.41 3.94 4.23
C VAL A 128 -6.60 4.58 3.50
N ASP A 129 -6.63 5.90 3.44
CA ASP A 129 -7.73 6.66 2.83
C ASP A 129 -7.58 6.84 1.31
N MET A 130 -6.51 6.30 0.73
CA MET A 130 -6.27 6.37 -0.71
C MET A 130 -6.72 5.08 -1.41
N PRO A 131 -7.82 5.11 -2.17
CA PRO A 131 -8.42 3.89 -2.77
C PRO A 131 -7.73 3.44 -4.06
N MET A 132 -6.61 4.06 -4.43
CA MET A 132 -5.89 3.78 -5.67
C MET A 132 -4.41 3.51 -5.43
N ASP A 133 -3.86 2.58 -6.21
CA ASP A 133 -2.42 2.34 -6.26
C ASP A 133 -1.71 3.46 -7.01
N PHE A 134 -0.60 3.95 -6.47
CA PHE A 134 0.20 5.02 -7.06
C PHE A 134 -0.63 6.23 -7.46
N CYS A 135 -1.15 6.95 -6.49
CA CYS A 135 -1.92 8.17 -6.73
C CYS A 135 -1.22 9.39 -6.17
N ASP A 136 -1.55 10.53 -6.73
CA ASP A 136 -1.18 11.83 -6.20
C ASP A 136 -2.41 12.74 -6.18
N THR A 137 -2.37 13.75 -5.31
CA THR A 137 -3.48 14.67 -5.10
C THR A 137 -3.13 16.04 -5.64
N PHE A 138 -3.97 16.52 -6.54
CA PHE A 138 -3.82 17.83 -7.16
C PHE A 138 -5.01 18.71 -6.82
N SER A 139 -4.74 19.99 -6.62
CA SER A 139 -5.76 21.01 -6.36
C SER A 139 -5.66 22.12 -7.38
N ALA A 140 -6.80 22.57 -7.87
CA ALA A 140 -6.88 23.70 -8.78
C ALA A 140 -8.05 24.63 -8.43
N SER A 141 -7.96 25.88 -8.83
CA SER A 141 -9.07 26.84 -8.72
C SER A 141 -10.02 26.81 -9.93
N SER A 142 -9.72 25.97 -10.91
CA SER A 142 -10.50 25.78 -12.15
C SER A 142 -10.65 24.28 -12.43
N SER A 143 -11.39 23.93 -13.48
CA SER A 143 -11.50 22.54 -13.96
C SER A 143 -10.23 22.01 -14.63
N VAL A 144 -9.23 22.85 -14.85
CA VAL A 144 -7.94 22.46 -15.46
C VAL A 144 -6.91 22.24 -14.35
N PHE A 145 -6.36 21.03 -14.30
CA PHE A 145 -5.32 20.64 -13.36
C PHE A 145 -3.99 20.56 -14.10
N GLY A 146 -3.03 21.38 -13.68
CA GLY A 146 -1.72 21.47 -14.28
C GLY A 146 -0.60 20.83 -13.46
N SER A 147 0.61 20.86 -14.00
CA SER A 147 1.84 20.35 -13.35
C SER A 147 1.87 18.83 -13.10
N LEU A 148 1.11 18.06 -13.86
CA LEU A 148 0.99 16.61 -13.69
C LEU A 148 2.22 15.82 -14.15
N THR A 149 3.11 16.44 -14.95
CA THR A 149 4.30 15.76 -15.48
C THR A 149 5.40 15.48 -14.47
N SER A 150 5.25 15.95 -13.23
CA SER A 150 6.16 15.53 -12.15
C SER A 150 6.06 14.02 -11.86
N HIS A 151 4.88 13.43 -12.06
CA HIS A 151 4.60 12.03 -11.78
C HIS A 151 4.16 11.23 -13.01
N PHE A 152 3.48 11.88 -13.96
CA PHE A 152 2.90 11.24 -15.14
C PHE A 152 3.38 11.92 -16.42
N SER A 153 3.67 11.14 -17.46
CA SER A 153 4.09 11.67 -18.76
C SER A 153 2.91 12.16 -19.60
N ASN A 154 3.18 13.08 -20.54
CA ASN A 154 2.19 13.44 -21.57
C ASN A 154 1.79 12.20 -22.37
N GLY A 155 0.50 12.03 -22.61
CA GLY A 155 -0.08 10.86 -23.26
C GLY A 155 -0.44 9.73 -22.29
N ALA A 156 -0.02 9.79 -21.02
CA ALA A 156 -0.47 8.82 -20.02
C ALA A 156 -1.97 8.95 -19.77
N VAL A 157 -2.64 7.83 -19.60
CA VAL A 157 -4.05 7.80 -19.21
C VAL A 157 -4.11 7.58 -17.71
N VAL A 158 -4.84 8.44 -17.02
CA VAL A 158 -4.99 8.41 -15.56
C VAL A 158 -6.47 8.32 -15.18
N LYS A 159 -6.73 7.65 -14.07
CA LYS A 159 -8.04 7.64 -13.42
C LYS A 159 -8.12 8.79 -12.44
N ALA A 160 -9.26 9.44 -12.38
CA ALA A 160 -9.49 10.58 -11.49
C ALA A 160 -10.61 10.27 -10.50
N ILE A 161 -10.37 10.61 -9.22
CA ILE A 161 -11.35 10.51 -8.14
C ILE A 161 -11.39 11.84 -7.37
N SER A 162 -12.58 12.32 -7.05
CA SER A 162 -12.78 13.45 -6.15
C SER A 162 -13.63 13.02 -4.96
N GLY A 163 -13.04 12.99 -3.77
CA GLY A 163 -13.68 12.37 -2.62
C GLY A 163 -13.98 10.90 -2.88
N ASN A 164 -15.27 10.54 -2.90
CA ASN A 164 -15.73 9.18 -3.20
C ASN A 164 -16.25 9.01 -4.65
N ASP A 165 -16.17 10.06 -5.46
CA ASP A 165 -16.75 10.06 -6.80
C ASP A 165 -15.66 9.77 -7.86
N TYR A 166 -15.88 8.71 -8.62
CA TYR A 166 -15.05 8.40 -9.79
C TYR A 166 -15.43 9.32 -10.95
N LEU A 167 -14.49 10.15 -11.39
CA LEU A 167 -14.70 11.14 -12.43
C LEU A 167 -14.47 10.59 -13.85
N GLY A 168 -13.73 9.50 -13.98
CA GLY A 168 -13.42 8.90 -15.28
C GLY A 168 -11.93 8.74 -15.54
N GLU A 169 -11.63 8.46 -16.82
CA GLU A 169 -10.26 8.35 -17.34
C GLU A 169 -9.95 9.58 -18.19
N PHE A 170 -8.74 10.12 -17.99
CA PHE A 170 -8.27 11.32 -18.67
C PHE A 170 -6.89 11.08 -19.26
N THR A 171 -6.65 11.62 -20.44
CA THR A 171 -5.31 11.62 -21.05
C THR A 171 -4.61 12.94 -20.73
N ILE A 172 -3.39 12.85 -20.22
CA ILE A 172 -2.58 14.03 -19.92
C ILE A 172 -2.12 14.67 -21.24
N ALA A 173 -2.45 15.93 -21.43
CA ALA A 173 -2.02 16.73 -22.56
C ALA A 173 -1.35 18.04 -22.08
N ASN A 174 -0.16 18.35 -22.57
CA ASN A 174 0.60 19.55 -22.18
C ASN A 174 0.78 19.72 -20.66
N ALA A 175 1.01 18.60 -19.95
CA ALA A 175 1.09 18.56 -18.48
C ALA A 175 -0.21 18.89 -17.74
N GLU A 176 -1.35 18.85 -18.41
CA GLU A 176 -2.65 19.25 -17.88
C GLU A 176 -3.73 18.19 -18.15
N ILE A 177 -4.77 18.22 -17.33
CA ILE A 177 -6.02 17.50 -17.51
C ILE A 177 -7.17 18.51 -17.39
N ASP A 178 -8.08 18.48 -18.35
CA ASP A 178 -9.34 19.23 -18.25
C ASP A 178 -10.43 18.32 -17.68
N ALA A 179 -10.74 18.50 -16.40
CA ALA A 179 -11.79 17.77 -15.70
C ALA A 179 -13.19 18.35 -15.92
N SER A 180 -13.36 19.37 -16.76
CA SER A 180 -14.69 19.91 -17.12
C SER A 180 -15.57 18.86 -17.82
N LEU A 181 -14.93 17.85 -18.44
CA LEU A 181 -15.59 16.72 -19.09
C LEU A 181 -15.89 15.54 -18.15
N ALA A 182 -15.56 15.67 -16.86
CA ALA A 182 -15.79 14.63 -15.88
C ALA A 182 -17.28 14.28 -15.78
N LYS A 183 -17.57 12.98 -15.78
CA LYS A 183 -18.90 12.47 -15.52
C LYS A 183 -19.22 12.55 -14.03
N SER A 184 -19.31 13.75 -13.48
CA SER A 184 -19.70 13.91 -12.08
C SER A 184 -21.22 14.05 -12.01
N SER A 185 -21.84 13.24 -11.17
CA SER A 185 -23.25 13.40 -10.78
C SER A 185 -23.43 14.50 -9.73
N VAL A 186 -22.37 15.16 -9.30
CA VAL A 186 -22.38 16.19 -8.28
C VAL A 186 -22.71 17.52 -8.92
N SER A 187 -23.99 17.86 -8.90
CA SER A 187 -24.52 19.14 -9.33
C SER A 187 -23.92 20.30 -8.49
N GLY A 188 -23.11 21.13 -9.12
CA GLY A 188 -22.94 22.51 -8.72
C GLY A 188 -21.76 22.91 -7.83
N THR A 189 -20.93 22.00 -7.35
CA THR A 189 -19.69 22.37 -6.66
C THR A 189 -18.47 22.23 -7.58
N PRO A 190 -17.64 23.28 -7.72
CA PRO A 190 -16.41 23.13 -8.49
C PRO A 190 -15.52 22.09 -7.85
N ILE A 191 -15.01 21.16 -8.67
CA ILE A 191 -14.06 20.13 -8.24
C ILE A 191 -12.77 20.86 -7.95
N SER A 192 -12.40 20.99 -6.68
CA SER A 192 -11.18 21.71 -6.26
C SER A 192 -9.99 20.81 -6.00
N THR A 193 -10.24 19.52 -5.76
CA THR A 193 -9.21 18.55 -5.44
C THR A 193 -9.52 17.22 -6.11
N ILE A 194 -8.57 16.67 -6.86
CA ILE A 194 -8.69 15.39 -7.56
C ILE A 194 -7.46 14.54 -7.26
N MET A 195 -7.68 13.26 -6.99
CA MET A 195 -6.64 12.25 -6.99
C MET A 195 -6.52 11.63 -8.39
N PHE A 196 -5.33 11.49 -8.87
CA PHE A 196 -5.03 10.84 -10.14
C PHE A 196 -4.15 9.61 -9.91
N ALA A 197 -4.48 8.51 -10.57
CA ALA A 197 -3.65 7.32 -10.65
C ALA A 197 -3.57 6.82 -12.09
N PRO A 198 -2.47 6.22 -12.53
CA PRO A 198 -2.37 5.65 -13.87
C PRO A 198 -3.42 4.54 -14.06
N VAL A 199 -3.88 4.40 -15.30
CA VAL A 199 -4.77 3.30 -15.69
C VAL A 199 -3.92 2.05 -15.83
N VAL A 200 -3.56 1.43 -14.72
CA VAL A 200 -2.98 0.11 -14.71
C VAL A 200 -3.62 -0.71 -13.60
N LEU A 201 -4.09 -1.86 -14.00
CA LEU A 201 -4.99 -2.80 -13.38
C LEU A 201 -4.80 -3.08 -11.88
N LEU A 202 -5.94 -2.99 -11.20
CA LEU A 202 -6.56 -3.93 -10.26
C LEU A 202 -5.71 -4.43 -9.09
N PHE A 203 -6.00 -3.84 -7.92
CA PHE A 203 -5.80 -4.52 -6.64
C PHE A 203 -6.54 -5.86 -6.63
N VAL A 204 -5.81 -6.94 -6.54
CA VAL A 204 -6.37 -8.21 -6.07
C VAL A 204 -6.05 -8.33 -4.60
N LEU A 205 -6.89 -7.75 -3.76
CA LEU A 205 -6.92 -8.11 -2.35
C LEU A 205 -7.49 -9.53 -2.26
N LYS A 206 -6.64 -10.55 -2.29
CA LYS A 206 -7.06 -11.90 -1.89
C LYS A 206 -7.03 -11.97 -0.38
N LEU A 207 -8.17 -11.67 0.24
CA LEU A 207 -8.41 -11.97 1.63
C LEU A 207 -8.60 -13.49 1.74
N PHE A 208 -7.69 -14.16 2.42
CA PHE A 208 -7.90 -15.54 2.87
C PHE A 208 -8.30 -15.49 4.34
N LEU A 209 -9.56 -15.84 4.61
CA LEU A 209 -10.08 -16.13 5.94
C LEU A 209 -9.63 -17.51 6.38
#